data_c8d27a3e48b254529ab28b73eab1b0c6
#
_entry.id   c8d27a3e48b254529ab28b73eab1b0c6
#
_cell.length_a   1.000
_cell.length_b   1.000
_cell.length_c   1.000
_cell.angle_alpha   90.00
_cell.angle_beta   90.00
_cell.angle_gamma   90.00
#
_symmetry.space_group_name_H-M   'P 1'
#
loop_
_entity.id
_entity.type
_entity.pdbx_description
1 polymer ?
#
loop_
_entity_poly.entity_id
_entity_poly.type
_entity_poly.pdbx_seq_one_letter_code
_entity_poly.pdbx_strand_id
1 'polypeptide(L)'
;YLTAGIAEYVKRLSRFGQVEIVELADEKTPDRASEKENAQILAKEGDRILAKISDRDFVYSMAIEGKLISSEELSTSLEQAMQQASTLVFIIGGSLGLDPRVKKRANALISFGRITLPHQLMRLVLTEQIYRAFMIREGSPYHK
;
A
#
# COMPACT_ATOMS: atom_id res chain seq x y z
N TYR A 1 17.93 3.89 8.88
CA TYR A 1 18.15 4.34 7.49
C TYR A 1 16.94 4.06 6.58
N LEU A 2 16.15 3.04 6.84
CA LEU A 2 14.89 2.85 6.08
C LEU A 2 13.93 4.00 6.31
N THR A 3 13.83 4.48 7.55
CA THR A 3 13.00 5.64 7.89
C THR A 3 13.48 6.89 7.14
N ALA A 4 14.79 7.09 7.03
CA ALA A 4 15.34 8.22 6.29
C ALA A 4 15.03 8.12 4.80
N GLY A 5 15.10 6.91 4.23
CA GLY A 5 14.74 6.66 2.83
C GLY A 5 13.28 6.94 2.55
N ILE A 6 12.39 6.48 3.42
CA ILE A 6 10.94 6.74 3.31
C ILE A 6 10.68 8.25 3.37
N ALA A 7 11.29 8.95 4.33
CA ALA A 7 11.12 10.39 4.48
C ALA A 7 11.58 11.15 3.23
N GLU A 8 12.66 10.70 2.59
CA GLU A 8 13.14 11.31 1.35
C GLU A 8 12.11 11.21 0.22
N TYR A 9 11.51 10.02 0.04
CA TYR A 9 10.50 9.87 -1.02
C TYR A 9 9.19 10.58 -0.69
N VAL A 10 8.79 10.62 0.56
CA VAL A 10 7.63 11.42 0.98
C VAL A 10 7.86 12.89 0.65
N LYS A 11 9.07 13.40 0.91
CA LYS A 11 9.46 14.77 0.57
C LYS A 11 9.39 15.02 -0.92
N ARG A 12 9.94 14.11 -1.73
CA ARG A 12 9.89 14.23 -3.20
C ARG A 12 8.46 14.19 -3.73
N LEU A 13 7.60 13.39 -3.13
CA LEU A 13 6.20 13.30 -3.52
C LEU A 13 5.39 14.56 -3.19
N SER A 14 5.88 15.40 -2.27
CA SER A 14 5.13 16.59 -1.83
C SER A 14 4.81 17.56 -2.97
N ARG A 15 5.58 17.55 -4.04
CA ARG A 15 5.28 18.39 -5.23
C ARG A 15 4.07 17.89 -6.02
N PHE A 16 3.66 16.64 -5.84
CA PHE A 16 2.52 16.04 -6.54
C PHE A 16 1.26 16.00 -5.66
N GLY A 17 1.41 16.13 -4.36
CA GLY A 17 0.31 16.11 -3.43
C GLY A 17 0.77 15.88 -2.01
N GLN A 18 -0.17 15.93 -1.08
CA GLN A 18 0.12 15.68 0.32
C GLN A 18 0.16 14.17 0.58
N VAL A 19 1.24 13.71 1.19
CA VAL A 19 1.42 12.30 1.57
C VAL A 19 1.33 12.18 3.09
N GLU A 20 0.47 11.29 3.55
CA GLU A 20 0.33 10.96 4.95
C GLU A 20 0.58 9.47 5.14
N ILE A 21 1.47 9.12 6.07
CA ILE A 21 1.70 7.73 6.45
C ILE A 21 1.02 7.49 7.79
N VAL A 22 0.05 6.58 7.80
CA VAL A 22 -0.68 6.21 9.01
C VAL A 22 -0.25 4.82 9.42
N GLU A 23 0.36 4.71 10.59
CA GLU A 23 0.68 3.42 11.18
C GLU A 23 -0.44 3.01 12.12
N LEU A 24 -0.99 1.82 11.88
CA LEU A 24 -1.99 1.26 12.75
C LEU A 24 -1.33 0.21 13.64
N ALA A 25 -1.80 0.10 14.86
CA ALA A 25 -1.26 -0.87 15.80
C ALA A 25 -1.48 -2.29 15.27
N ASP A 26 -0.39 -3.06 15.21
CA ASP A 26 -0.47 -4.48 14.89
C ASP A 26 -0.93 -5.26 16.12
N GLU A 27 -1.81 -6.23 15.91
CA GLU A 27 -2.13 -7.19 16.96
C GLU A 27 -0.98 -8.18 17.10
N LYS A 28 -0.61 -8.48 18.33
CA LYS A 28 0.45 -9.44 18.59
C LYS A 28 -0.06 -10.85 18.24
N THR A 29 0.68 -11.53 17.35
CA THR A 29 0.36 -12.88 16.94
C THR A 29 1.11 -13.87 17.82
N PRO A 30 0.43 -14.76 18.59
CA PRO A 30 1.10 -15.81 19.33
C PRO A 30 1.84 -16.77 18.39
N ASP A 31 2.96 -17.34 18.84
CA ASP A 31 3.78 -18.23 18.01
C ASP A 31 3.03 -19.46 17.50
N ARG A 32 2.01 -19.93 18.23
CA ARG A 32 1.21 -21.10 17.88
C ARG A 32 -0.27 -20.76 17.86
N ALA A 33 -0.61 -19.65 17.23
CA ALA A 33 -1.99 -19.24 17.14
C ALA A 33 -2.79 -20.22 16.27
N SER A 34 -4.01 -20.53 16.69
CA SER A 34 -4.96 -21.30 15.89
C SER A 34 -5.47 -20.46 14.72
N GLU A 35 -6.09 -21.13 13.74
CA GLU A 35 -6.74 -20.42 12.62
C GLU A 35 -7.81 -19.45 13.13
N LYS A 36 -8.55 -19.83 14.17
CA LYS A 36 -9.57 -18.97 14.78
C LYS A 36 -8.95 -17.72 15.40
N GLU A 37 -7.83 -17.88 16.12
CA GLU A 37 -7.12 -16.75 16.71
C GLU A 37 -6.56 -15.82 15.63
N ASN A 38 -5.99 -16.38 14.57
CA ASN A 38 -5.48 -15.61 13.43
C ASN A 38 -6.61 -14.83 12.75
N ALA A 39 -7.78 -15.46 12.57
CA ALA A 39 -8.94 -14.80 11.98
C ALA A 39 -9.42 -13.63 12.85
N GLN A 40 -9.39 -13.78 14.18
CA GLN A 40 -9.77 -12.70 15.10
C GLN A 40 -8.77 -11.53 15.03
N ILE A 41 -7.48 -11.83 14.93
CA ILE A 41 -6.44 -10.83 14.79
C ILE A 41 -6.61 -10.05 13.48
N LEU A 42 -6.81 -10.76 12.38
CA LEU A 42 -7.05 -10.14 11.07
C LEU A 42 -8.30 -9.26 11.09
N ALA A 43 -9.37 -9.71 11.74
CA ALA A 43 -10.61 -8.94 11.83
C ALA A 43 -10.40 -7.64 12.59
N LYS A 44 -9.65 -7.65 13.68
CA LYS A 44 -9.34 -6.43 14.44
C LYS A 44 -8.48 -5.46 13.63
N GLU A 45 -7.46 -5.96 12.96
CA GLU A 45 -6.62 -5.15 12.10
C GLU A 45 -7.44 -4.59 10.93
N GLY A 46 -8.30 -5.41 10.34
CA GLY A 46 -9.21 -5.01 9.27
C GLY A 46 -10.17 -3.90 9.71
N ASP A 47 -10.73 -4.00 10.91
CA ASP A 47 -11.60 -2.95 11.45
C ASP A 47 -10.88 -1.62 11.53
N ARG A 48 -9.63 -1.62 11.99
CA ARG A 48 -8.81 -0.40 12.09
C ARG A 48 -8.54 0.21 10.72
N ILE A 49 -8.21 -0.62 9.74
CA ILE A 49 -7.95 -0.17 8.38
C ILE A 49 -9.21 0.42 7.77
N LEU A 50 -10.33 -0.31 7.83
CA LEU A 50 -11.59 0.12 7.24
C LEU A 50 -12.10 1.42 7.86
N ALA A 51 -11.84 1.64 9.15
CA ALA A 51 -12.23 2.87 9.84
C ALA A 51 -11.50 4.11 9.30
N LYS A 52 -10.35 3.93 8.65
CA LYS A 52 -9.56 5.04 8.09
C LYS A 52 -9.86 5.33 6.62
N ILE A 53 -10.68 4.53 5.97
CA ILE A 53 -10.99 4.65 4.55
C ILE A 53 -12.36 5.27 4.36
N SER A 54 -12.45 6.27 3.48
CA SER A 54 -13.71 6.85 3.04
C SER A 54 -14.23 6.11 1.81
N ASP A 55 -15.54 6.10 1.61
CA ASP A 55 -16.16 5.51 0.41
C ASP A 55 -15.69 6.16 -0.88
N ARG A 56 -15.18 7.40 -0.79
CA ARG A 56 -14.69 8.16 -1.95
C ARG A 56 -13.25 7.89 -2.30
N ASP A 57 -12.53 7.14 -1.46
CA ASP A 57 -11.13 6.86 -1.68
C ASP A 57 -10.96 5.79 -2.75
N PHE A 58 -9.93 5.94 -3.57
CA PHE A 58 -9.46 4.85 -4.43
C PHE A 58 -8.41 4.07 -3.65
N VAL A 59 -8.67 2.79 -3.42
CA VAL A 59 -7.87 1.97 -2.52
C VAL A 59 -7.09 0.90 -3.29
N TYR A 60 -5.77 0.93 -3.09
CA TYR A 60 -4.86 -0.13 -3.53
C TYR A 60 -4.49 -0.97 -2.31
N SER A 61 -4.70 -2.27 -2.39
CA SER A 61 -4.21 -3.18 -1.36
C SER A 61 -3.07 -4.01 -1.93
N MET A 62 -1.97 -4.09 -1.17
CA MET A 62 -0.81 -4.89 -1.52
C MET A 62 -1.07 -6.33 -1.08
N ALA A 63 -1.06 -7.26 -2.01
CA ALA A 63 -1.29 -8.67 -1.73
C ALA A 63 -0.51 -9.54 -2.72
N ILE A 64 0.06 -10.65 -2.21
CA ILE A 64 0.84 -11.56 -3.06
C ILE A 64 -0.01 -12.10 -4.20
N GLU A 65 -1.28 -12.39 -3.92
CA GLU A 65 -2.25 -12.90 -4.91
C GLU A 65 -2.83 -11.82 -5.82
N GLY A 66 -2.44 -10.55 -5.61
CA GLY A 66 -2.87 -9.46 -6.45
C GLY A 66 -2.27 -9.53 -7.85
N LYS A 67 -2.72 -8.63 -8.72
CA LYS A 67 -2.18 -8.51 -10.07
C LYS A 67 -0.74 -8.03 -10.01
N LEU A 68 0.17 -8.78 -10.64
CA LEU A 68 1.54 -8.31 -10.83
C LEU A 68 1.52 -7.04 -11.67
N ILE A 69 2.26 -6.03 -11.21
CA ILE A 69 2.24 -4.73 -11.84
C ILE A 69 3.66 -4.25 -12.10
N SER A 70 3.88 -3.71 -13.29
CA SER A 70 5.13 -3.03 -13.63
C SER A 70 5.07 -1.58 -13.15
N SER A 71 6.23 -0.92 -13.14
CA SER A 71 6.28 0.51 -12.81
C SER A 71 5.46 1.34 -13.78
N GLU A 72 5.50 1.01 -15.07
CA GLU A 72 4.73 1.70 -16.11
C GLU A 72 3.24 1.48 -15.94
N GLU A 73 2.83 0.25 -15.62
CA GLU A 73 1.43 -0.05 -15.35
C GLU A 73 0.92 0.68 -14.12
N LEU A 74 1.75 0.79 -13.08
CA LEU A 74 1.41 1.55 -11.88
C LEU A 74 1.20 3.02 -12.22
N SER A 75 2.07 3.59 -13.05
CA SER A 75 1.92 4.98 -13.50
C SER A 75 0.59 5.22 -14.19
N THR A 76 0.22 4.34 -15.13
CA THR A 76 -1.06 4.42 -15.83
C THR A 76 -2.25 4.27 -14.87
N SER A 77 -2.15 3.31 -13.95
CA SER A 77 -3.20 3.09 -12.96
C SER A 77 -3.41 4.30 -12.06
N LEU A 78 -2.33 4.91 -11.58
CA LEU A 78 -2.43 6.11 -10.72
C LEU A 78 -3.06 7.27 -11.47
N GLU A 79 -2.72 7.47 -12.73
CA GLU A 79 -3.33 8.51 -13.55
C GLU A 79 -4.84 8.32 -13.66
N GLN A 80 -5.28 7.10 -13.92
CA GLN A 80 -6.70 6.78 -14.01
C GLN A 80 -7.41 6.92 -12.66
N ALA A 81 -6.77 6.48 -11.58
CA ALA A 81 -7.34 6.58 -10.24
C ALA A 81 -7.52 8.04 -9.81
N MET A 82 -6.57 8.91 -10.15
CA MET A 82 -6.64 10.34 -9.83
C MET A 82 -7.76 11.06 -10.58
N GLN A 83 -8.25 10.50 -11.68
CA GLN A 83 -9.42 11.03 -12.37
C GLN A 83 -10.72 10.70 -11.65
N GLN A 84 -10.72 9.65 -10.81
CA GLN A 84 -11.89 9.16 -10.11
C GLN A 84 -11.97 9.61 -8.66
N ALA A 85 -10.83 9.90 -8.04
CA ALA A 85 -10.76 10.19 -6.62
C ALA A 85 -9.69 11.24 -6.33
N SER A 86 -9.93 12.02 -5.28
CA SER A 86 -8.97 13.01 -4.80
C SER A 86 -7.99 12.42 -3.78
N THR A 87 -8.33 11.27 -3.21
CA THR A 87 -7.48 10.57 -2.24
C THR A 87 -7.23 9.15 -2.72
N LEU A 88 -5.96 8.79 -2.81
CA LEU A 88 -5.51 7.44 -3.10
C LEU A 88 -4.94 6.83 -1.82
N VAL A 89 -5.37 5.64 -1.49
CA VAL A 89 -4.95 4.94 -0.27
C VAL A 89 -4.20 3.67 -0.68
N PHE A 90 -3.02 3.47 -0.10
CA PHE A 90 -2.24 2.25 -0.30
C PHE A 90 -2.15 1.51 1.03
N ILE A 91 -2.59 0.26 1.04
CA ILE A 91 -2.64 -0.56 2.25
C ILE A 91 -1.59 -1.64 2.19
N ILE A 92 -0.74 -1.68 3.22
CA ILE A 92 0.23 -2.76 3.44
C ILE A 92 -0.23 -3.54 4.66
N GLY A 93 -0.47 -4.83 4.48
CA GLY A 93 -0.93 -5.68 5.58
C GLY A 93 0.17 -6.06 6.55
N GLY A 94 -0.22 -6.61 7.70
CA GLY A 94 0.68 -7.14 8.70
C GLY A 94 1.18 -8.55 8.37
N SER A 95 1.71 -9.25 9.39
CA SER A 95 2.32 -10.57 9.22
C SER A 95 1.35 -11.64 8.74
N LEU A 96 0.07 -11.50 9.03
CA LEU A 96 -0.97 -12.44 8.59
C LEU A 96 -1.61 -12.04 7.25
N GLY A 97 -1.12 -10.98 6.62
CA GLY A 97 -1.70 -10.45 5.39
C GLY A 97 -2.83 -9.47 5.67
N LEU A 98 -3.86 -9.49 4.84
CA LEU A 98 -4.99 -8.58 4.94
C LEU A 98 -6.30 -9.33 5.21
N ASP A 99 -7.16 -8.72 6.01
CA ASP A 99 -8.54 -9.17 6.18
C ASP A 99 -9.23 -9.25 4.82
N PRO A 100 -9.97 -10.33 4.52
CA PRO A 100 -10.73 -10.44 3.27
C PRO A 100 -11.64 -9.25 2.99
N ARG A 101 -12.20 -8.62 4.01
CA ARG A 101 -13.04 -7.41 3.85
C ARG A 101 -12.23 -6.23 3.28
N VAL A 102 -10.98 -6.10 3.69
CA VAL A 102 -10.09 -5.07 3.17
C VAL A 102 -9.78 -5.34 1.70
N LYS A 103 -9.48 -6.58 1.35
CA LYS A 103 -9.25 -6.97 -0.05
C LYS A 103 -10.48 -6.70 -0.91
N LYS A 104 -11.66 -7.02 -0.41
CA LYS A 104 -12.92 -6.81 -1.13
C LYS A 104 -13.21 -5.32 -1.32
N ARG A 105 -12.88 -4.49 -0.32
CA ARG A 105 -13.07 -3.04 -0.41
C ARG A 105 -12.12 -2.40 -1.41
N ALA A 106 -10.95 -2.96 -1.61
CA ALA A 106 -9.94 -2.37 -2.49
C ALA A 106 -10.45 -2.24 -3.92
N ASN A 107 -10.12 -1.14 -4.56
CA ASN A 107 -10.39 -0.93 -5.97
C ASN A 107 -9.40 -1.70 -6.84
N ALA A 108 -8.20 -1.95 -6.31
CA ALA A 108 -7.19 -2.74 -6.98
C ALA A 108 -6.37 -3.53 -5.96
N LEU A 109 -6.14 -4.81 -6.27
CA LEU A 109 -5.19 -5.66 -5.56
C LEU A 109 -3.94 -5.73 -6.42
N ILE A 110 -2.81 -5.26 -5.91
CA ILE A 110 -1.56 -5.25 -6.65
C ILE A 110 -0.49 -6.03 -5.94
N SER A 111 0.43 -6.60 -6.71
CA SER A 111 1.54 -7.38 -6.19
C SER A 111 2.85 -6.93 -6.83
N PHE A 112 3.90 -6.82 -6.01
CA PHE A 112 5.26 -6.59 -6.49
C PHE A 112 6.05 -7.89 -6.60
N GLY A 113 5.36 -9.03 -6.53
CA GLY A 113 5.95 -10.35 -6.61
C GLY A 113 5.62 -11.20 -5.39
N ARG A 114 6.15 -12.42 -5.38
CA ARG A 114 5.86 -13.40 -4.32
C ARG A 114 6.89 -13.42 -3.19
N ILE A 115 7.88 -12.54 -3.26
CA ILE A 115 8.88 -12.41 -2.19
C ILE A 115 8.24 -11.65 -1.02
N THR A 116 8.44 -12.17 0.18
CA THR A 116 8.00 -11.49 1.40
C THR A 116 9.08 -10.49 1.82
N LEU A 117 8.69 -9.25 2.01
CA LEU A 117 9.58 -8.19 2.47
C LEU A 117 9.19 -7.74 3.88
N PRO A 118 10.17 -7.34 4.70
CA PRO A 118 9.87 -6.69 5.97
C PRO A 118 9.00 -5.44 5.74
N HIS A 119 8.13 -5.15 6.69
CA HIS A 119 7.12 -4.09 6.57
C HIS A 119 7.72 -2.73 6.19
N GLN A 120 8.80 -2.33 6.87
CA GLN A 120 9.47 -1.05 6.59
C GLN A 120 10.10 -1.01 5.21
N LEU A 121 10.67 -2.13 4.77
CA LEU A 121 11.24 -2.21 3.42
C LEU A 121 10.15 -2.15 2.36
N MET A 122 9.03 -2.83 2.56
CA MET A 122 7.89 -2.74 1.64
C MET A 122 7.39 -1.31 1.54
N ARG A 123 7.31 -0.60 2.67
CA ARG A 123 6.92 0.81 2.69
C ARG A 123 7.87 1.67 1.85
N LEU A 124 9.18 1.43 1.99
CA LEU A 124 10.18 2.15 1.20
C LEU A 124 10.03 1.85 -0.29
N VAL A 125 9.90 0.58 -0.66
CA VAL A 125 9.71 0.14 -2.04
C VAL A 125 8.45 0.78 -2.63
N LEU A 126 7.35 0.75 -1.89
CA LEU A 126 6.09 1.32 -2.35
C LEU A 126 6.19 2.83 -2.57
N THR A 127 6.75 3.58 -1.63
CA THR A 127 6.89 5.03 -1.78
C THR A 127 7.80 5.39 -2.94
N GLU A 128 8.88 4.64 -3.14
CA GLU A 128 9.76 4.83 -4.30
C GLU A 128 9.01 4.56 -5.60
N GLN A 129 8.22 3.50 -5.68
CA GLN A 129 7.46 3.16 -6.88
C GLN A 129 6.37 4.18 -7.19
N ILE A 130 5.72 4.73 -6.18
CA ILE A 130 4.74 5.81 -6.37
C ILE A 130 5.45 7.04 -6.95
N TYR A 131 6.60 7.41 -6.39
CA TYR A 131 7.40 8.51 -6.91
C TYR A 131 7.81 8.25 -8.37
N ARG A 132 8.32 7.06 -8.65
CA ARG A 132 8.70 6.63 -10.00
C ARG A 132 7.54 6.74 -10.98
N ALA A 133 6.34 6.35 -10.56
CA ALA A 133 5.14 6.42 -11.38
C ALA A 133 4.83 7.87 -11.80
N PHE A 134 4.95 8.82 -10.90
CA PHE A 134 4.78 10.23 -11.23
C PHE A 134 5.89 10.75 -12.16
N MET A 135 7.11 10.27 -11.96
CA MET A 135 8.23 10.69 -12.83
C MET A 135 8.09 10.11 -14.25
N ILE A 136 7.57 8.91 -14.39
CA ILE A 136 7.25 8.32 -15.70
C ILE A 136 6.20 9.19 -16.39
N ARG A 137 5.16 9.58 -15.67
CA ARG A 137 4.08 10.41 -16.19
C ARG A 137 4.60 11.75 -16.72
N GLU A 138 5.60 12.33 -16.06
CA GLU A 138 6.21 13.59 -16.50
C GLU A 138 7.22 13.42 -17.65
N GLY A 139 7.52 12.18 -18.05
CA GLY A 139 8.55 11.94 -19.04
C GLY A 139 9.96 12.16 -18.53
N SER A 140 10.16 12.09 -17.21
CA SER A 140 11.45 12.29 -16.58
C SER A 140 12.40 11.12 -16.85
N PRO A 141 13.74 11.39 -16.97
CA PRO A 141 14.74 10.32 -17.11
C PRO A 141 14.97 9.51 -15.84
N TYR A 142 14.29 9.80 -14.76
CA TYR A 142 14.41 9.04 -13.49
C TYR A 142 14.20 7.53 -13.71
N HIS A 143 13.17 7.19 -14.47
CA HIS A 143 12.89 5.80 -14.84
C HIS A 143 13.63 5.45 -16.13
N LYS A 144 14.46 4.45 -16.06
CA LYS A 144 15.25 4.01 -17.22
C LYS A 144 14.83 2.65 -17.72
#